data_aea7e1a502a2e51af483982502be9e02
#
_entry.id   aea7e1a502a2e51af483982502be9e02
#
_cell.length_a   1.000
_cell.length_b   1.000
_cell.length_c   1.000
_cell.angle_alpha   90.00
_cell.angle_beta   90.00
_cell.angle_gamma   90.00
#
_symmetry.space_group_name_H-M   'P 1'
#
loop_
_entity.id
_entity.type
_entity.pdbx_description
1 polymer ?
#
loop_
_entity_poly.entity_id
_entity_poly.type
_entity_poly.pdbx_seq_one_letter_code
_entity_poly.pdbx_strand_id
1 'polypeptide(L)'
;MLRTTFLFGIALLVCVSLSVLGESSAHALGSPTASQIIDKNVAAKGGLQAWRAVQTMTFSGKMDAGGKSKAQLPFVLEKKRPRKTRVELAFANDTAVQVYDGANGWKLRPYLGRRTVEPYSPEELKSTAFESELDGPLVDYAAKGNKVELEGIEKVEDHDAYKLKVTMKGGQVQHIWLDAGTFLEVKVDGTPRRMDKKMRPVSIYLRDYRSVNGLKVPYVIETAVEGNKDTHKMLIESVAVNAKLDDALFAKPNVK
;
A
#
# COMPACT_ATOMS: atom_id res chain seq x y z
N MET A 1 -86.62 64.24 -16.33
CA MET A 1 -85.81 63.59 -17.38
C MET A 1 -84.50 63.17 -16.78
N LEU A 2 -84.43 61.94 -16.31
CA LEU A 2 -83.24 61.42 -15.62
C LEU A 2 -82.63 60.35 -16.48
N ARG A 3 -81.37 60.47 -16.83
CA ARG A 3 -80.58 59.43 -17.48
C ARG A 3 -79.70 58.82 -16.50
N THR A 4 -79.93 57.55 -16.20
CA THR A 4 -79.14 56.74 -15.32
C THR A 4 -78.03 56.04 -16.13
N THR A 5 -76.77 56.25 -15.84
CA THR A 5 -75.64 55.59 -16.48
C THR A 5 -75.13 54.47 -15.55
N PHE A 6 -75.21 53.23 -16.00
CA PHE A 6 -74.67 52.07 -15.35
C PHE A 6 -73.16 51.95 -15.70
N LEU A 7 -72.30 51.94 -14.68
CA LEU A 7 -70.89 51.63 -14.82
C LEU A 7 -70.67 50.17 -14.46
N PHE A 8 -70.23 49.38 -15.46
CA PHE A 8 -69.74 48.00 -15.24
C PHE A 8 -68.28 48.08 -14.75
N GLY A 9 -68.03 47.61 -13.49
CA GLY A 9 -66.71 47.40 -12.99
C GLY A 9 -66.20 46.04 -13.39
N ILE A 10 -65.14 46.02 -14.19
CA ILE A 10 -64.37 44.77 -14.51
C ILE A 10 -63.36 44.55 -13.38
N ALA A 11 -63.57 43.51 -12.59
CA ALA A 11 -62.62 43.02 -11.62
C ALA A 11 -61.52 42.22 -12.34
N LEU A 12 -60.33 42.79 -12.39
CA LEU A 12 -59.14 42.11 -12.93
C LEU A 12 -58.57 41.17 -11.87
N LEU A 13 -58.73 39.85 -12.08
CA LEU A 13 -58.17 38.81 -11.22
C LEU A 13 -56.70 38.64 -11.62
N VAL A 14 -55.77 39.15 -10.80
CA VAL A 14 -54.34 38.95 -10.97
C VAL A 14 -53.99 37.60 -10.33
N CYS A 15 -53.83 36.56 -11.16
CA CYS A 15 -53.22 35.29 -10.73
C CYS A 15 -51.71 35.50 -10.56
N VAL A 16 -51.25 35.65 -9.31
CA VAL A 16 -49.84 35.58 -8.98
C VAL A 16 -49.47 34.11 -8.93
N SER A 17 -48.88 33.62 -10.04
CA SER A 17 -48.22 32.32 -10.09
C SER A 17 -46.91 32.39 -9.32
N LEU A 18 -46.88 31.86 -8.09
CA LEU A 18 -45.68 31.65 -7.32
C LEU A 18 -44.89 30.54 -8.00
N SER A 19 -43.88 30.88 -8.79
CA SER A 19 -42.89 29.95 -9.30
C SER A 19 -41.95 29.62 -8.13
N VAL A 20 -42.18 28.49 -7.48
CA VAL A 20 -41.20 27.90 -6.55
C VAL A 20 -40.04 27.39 -7.42
N LEU A 21 -39.01 28.20 -7.55
CA LEU A 21 -37.72 27.77 -8.03
C LEU A 21 -37.15 26.82 -6.94
N GLY A 22 -37.37 25.53 -7.16
CA GLY A 22 -36.66 24.51 -6.42
C GLY A 22 -35.15 24.63 -6.74
N GLU A 23 -34.42 25.30 -5.87
CA GLU A 23 -32.97 25.20 -5.89
C GLU A 23 -32.61 23.73 -5.64
N SER A 24 -32.35 23.00 -6.71
CA SER A 24 -31.58 21.76 -6.63
C SER A 24 -30.23 22.12 -6.08
N SER A 25 -30.07 21.97 -4.79
CA SER A 25 -28.76 21.96 -4.15
C SER A 25 -28.01 20.75 -4.73
N ALA A 26 -27.34 20.97 -5.86
CA ALA A 26 -26.28 20.10 -6.28
C ALA A 26 -25.28 20.12 -5.13
N HIS A 27 -25.29 19.06 -4.30
CA HIS A 27 -24.21 18.80 -3.38
C HIS A 27 -22.94 18.74 -4.23
N ALA A 28 -22.15 19.80 -4.20
CA ALA A 28 -20.78 19.72 -4.66
C ALA A 28 -20.17 18.57 -3.88
N LEU A 29 -19.94 17.44 -4.55
CA LEU A 29 -19.21 16.31 -3.99
C LEU A 29 -17.84 16.86 -3.65
N GLY A 30 -17.65 17.27 -2.40
CA GLY A 30 -16.38 17.74 -1.89
C GLY A 30 -15.34 16.65 -2.16
N SER A 31 -14.08 17.04 -2.39
CA SER A 31 -12.98 16.10 -2.56
C SER A 31 -13.02 15.06 -1.44
N PRO A 32 -12.81 13.78 -1.73
CA PRO A 32 -12.92 12.73 -0.74
C PRO A 32 -11.89 12.95 0.38
N THR A 33 -12.26 12.65 1.61
CA THR A 33 -11.35 12.70 2.76
C THR A 33 -10.36 11.53 2.72
N ALA A 34 -9.23 11.66 3.44
CA ALA A 34 -8.26 10.56 3.59
C ALA A 34 -8.93 9.27 4.09
N SER A 35 -9.83 9.37 5.07
CA SER A 35 -10.56 8.22 5.61
C SER A 35 -11.41 7.54 4.53
N GLN A 36 -12.19 8.30 3.76
CA GLN A 36 -13.02 7.74 2.69
C GLN A 36 -12.18 7.06 1.59
N ILE A 37 -11.01 7.61 1.29
CA ILE A 37 -10.07 6.99 0.32
C ILE A 37 -9.53 5.68 0.87
N ILE A 38 -9.14 5.65 2.16
CA ILE A 38 -8.65 4.44 2.83
C ILE A 38 -9.73 3.36 2.90
N ASP A 39 -10.97 3.73 3.23
CA ASP A 39 -12.09 2.78 3.28
C ASP A 39 -12.31 2.12 1.92
N LYS A 40 -12.21 2.89 0.82
CA LYS A 40 -12.27 2.36 -0.54
C LYS A 40 -11.06 1.48 -0.87
N ASN A 41 -9.85 1.85 -0.44
CA ASN A 41 -8.66 1.02 -0.60
C ASN A 41 -8.82 -0.32 0.09
N VAL A 42 -9.22 -0.32 1.36
CA VAL A 42 -9.43 -1.56 2.14
C VAL A 42 -10.50 -2.44 1.49
N ALA A 43 -11.61 -1.83 1.03
CA ALA A 43 -12.66 -2.55 0.30
C ALA A 43 -12.13 -3.15 -1.01
N ALA A 44 -11.37 -2.37 -1.81
CA ALA A 44 -10.77 -2.83 -3.06
C ALA A 44 -9.77 -3.97 -2.87
N LYS A 45 -9.08 -4.00 -1.73
CA LYS A 45 -8.13 -5.06 -1.35
C LYS A 45 -8.80 -6.34 -0.84
N GLY A 46 -10.12 -6.39 -0.71
CA GLY A 46 -10.87 -7.57 -0.26
C GLY A 46 -11.62 -7.39 1.06
N GLY A 47 -11.52 -6.19 1.66
CA GLY A 47 -12.27 -5.81 2.86
C GLY A 47 -11.54 -6.07 4.18
N LEU A 48 -11.93 -5.29 5.18
CA LEU A 48 -11.27 -5.25 6.48
C LEU A 48 -11.31 -6.61 7.21
N GLN A 49 -12.44 -7.29 7.18
CA GLN A 49 -12.59 -8.57 7.89
C GLN A 49 -11.72 -9.67 7.26
N ALA A 50 -11.63 -9.69 5.93
CA ALA A 50 -10.76 -10.63 5.23
C ALA A 50 -9.30 -10.43 5.63
N TRP A 51 -8.81 -9.18 5.68
CA TRP A 51 -7.45 -8.88 6.11
C TRP A 51 -7.19 -9.19 7.59
N ARG A 52 -8.16 -8.95 8.47
CA ARG A 52 -8.06 -9.33 9.90
C ARG A 52 -7.95 -10.83 10.10
N ALA A 53 -8.59 -11.63 9.23
CA ALA A 53 -8.54 -13.09 9.29
C ALA A 53 -7.20 -13.67 8.81
N VAL A 54 -6.36 -12.90 8.11
CA VAL A 54 -5.06 -13.38 7.64
C VAL A 54 -4.07 -13.47 8.81
N GLN A 55 -3.55 -14.66 9.06
CA GLN A 55 -2.51 -14.92 10.06
C GLN A 55 -1.13 -15.12 9.43
N THR A 56 -1.08 -15.70 8.23
CA THR A 56 0.15 -15.96 7.51
C THR A 56 -0.02 -15.69 6.02
N MET A 57 1.05 -15.30 5.36
CA MET A 57 1.15 -15.25 3.90
C MET A 57 2.53 -15.76 3.46
N THR A 58 2.53 -16.59 2.43
CA THR A 58 3.75 -17.03 1.76
C THR A 58 3.69 -16.59 0.31
N PHE A 59 4.74 -15.92 -0.14
CA PHE A 59 4.93 -15.51 -1.52
C PHE A 59 6.12 -16.26 -2.08
N SER A 60 6.00 -16.84 -3.27
CA SER A 60 7.14 -17.40 -3.97
C SER A 60 7.18 -16.91 -5.42
N GLY A 61 8.37 -16.88 -5.98
CA GLY A 61 8.57 -16.38 -7.33
C GLY A 61 10.04 -16.15 -7.64
N LYS A 62 10.30 -15.15 -8.45
CA LYS A 62 11.64 -14.77 -8.90
C LYS A 62 11.89 -13.30 -8.68
N MET A 63 13.11 -12.95 -8.33
CA MET A 63 13.54 -11.56 -8.22
C MET A 63 14.86 -11.33 -8.97
N ASP A 64 15.04 -10.11 -9.44
CA ASP A 64 16.27 -9.73 -10.12
C ASP A 64 17.46 -9.84 -9.16
N ALA A 65 18.54 -10.46 -9.63
CA ALA A 65 19.78 -10.62 -8.83
C ALA A 65 20.45 -9.28 -8.51
N GLY A 66 20.14 -8.23 -9.28
CA GLY A 66 20.71 -6.90 -9.13
C GLY A 66 22.07 -6.70 -9.81
N GLY A 67 22.55 -5.47 -9.78
CA GLY A 67 23.79 -5.07 -10.45
C GLY A 67 23.72 -5.25 -11.97
N LYS A 68 24.81 -5.71 -12.58
CA LYS A 68 24.89 -5.97 -14.02
C LYS A 68 24.28 -7.32 -14.43
N SER A 69 23.88 -8.15 -13.47
CA SER A 69 23.30 -9.45 -13.74
C SER A 69 21.82 -9.30 -14.11
N LYS A 70 21.42 -9.94 -15.21
CA LYS A 70 20.00 -10.12 -15.58
C LYS A 70 19.41 -11.42 -15.05
N ALA A 71 20.15 -12.15 -14.21
CA ALA A 71 19.68 -13.40 -13.64
C ALA A 71 18.51 -13.13 -12.70
N GLN A 72 17.52 -14.03 -12.76
CA GLN A 72 16.42 -14.05 -11.82
C GLN A 72 16.63 -15.19 -10.83
N LEU A 73 16.53 -14.85 -9.55
CA LEU A 73 16.77 -15.77 -8.45
C LEU A 73 15.44 -16.18 -7.81
N PRO A 74 15.20 -17.46 -7.60
CA PRO A 74 14.03 -17.93 -6.86
C PRO A 74 14.04 -17.34 -5.44
N PHE A 75 12.88 -16.87 -4.98
CA PHE A 75 12.69 -16.41 -3.62
C PHE A 75 11.46 -17.03 -2.96
N VAL A 76 11.49 -17.07 -1.63
CA VAL A 76 10.33 -17.32 -0.78
C VAL A 76 10.30 -16.22 0.27
N LEU A 77 9.14 -15.55 0.40
CA LEU A 77 8.86 -14.58 1.44
C LEU A 77 7.71 -15.10 2.30
N GLU A 78 7.96 -15.33 3.56
CA GLU A 78 6.99 -15.77 4.54
C GLU A 78 6.73 -14.66 5.55
N LYS A 79 5.46 -14.35 5.78
CA LYS A 79 5.00 -13.40 6.78
C LYS A 79 4.02 -14.06 7.75
N LYS A 80 4.17 -13.77 9.04
CA LYS A 80 3.28 -14.27 10.09
C LYS A 80 3.03 -13.18 11.13
N ARG A 81 1.76 -13.03 11.53
CA ARG A 81 1.42 -12.08 12.60
C ARG A 81 2.11 -12.44 13.93
N PRO A 82 2.46 -11.45 14.76
CA PRO A 82 2.15 -10.02 14.52
C PRO A 82 3.09 -9.33 13.51
N ARG A 83 4.37 -9.67 13.41
CA ARG A 83 5.38 -9.02 12.56
C ARG A 83 6.56 -9.92 12.24
N LYS A 84 6.35 -11.22 12.12
CA LYS A 84 7.43 -12.13 11.76
C LYS A 84 7.58 -12.17 10.24
N THR A 85 8.82 -12.16 9.78
CA THR A 85 9.15 -12.21 8.34
C THR A 85 10.39 -13.06 8.12
N ARG A 86 10.36 -13.90 7.10
CA ARG A 86 11.49 -14.66 6.59
C ARG A 86 11.57 -14.50 5.08
N VAL A 87 12.73 -14.18 4.58
CA VAL A 87 13.04 -14.12 3.15
C VAL A 87 14.16 -15.09 2.87
N GLU A 88 13.95 -15.96 1.91
CA GLU A 88 14.98 -16.82 1.32
C GLU A 88 15.21 -16.43 -0.13
N LEU A 89 16.47 -16.39 -0.52
CA LEU A 89 16.89 -16.13 -1.90
C LEU A 89 17.88 -17.20 -2.30
N ALA A 90 17.47 -18.04 -3.23
CA ALA A 90 18.30 -19.15 -3.73
C ALA A 90 19.20 -18.68 -4.88
N PHE A 91 20.50 -18.98 -4.80
CA PHE A 91 21.44 -18.71 -5.88
C PHE A 91 22.52 -19.78 -5.92
N ALA A 92 22.76 -20.33 -7.11
CA ALA A 92 23.65 -21.48 -7.31
C ALA A 92 23.41 -22.60 -6.27
N ASN A 93 24.38 -22.88 -5.42
CA ASN A 93 24.30 -23.93 -4.38
C ASN A 93 24.08 -23.34 -2.97
N ASP A 94 23.75 -22.07 -2.87
CA ASP A 94 23.63 -21.35 -1.59
C ASP A 94 22.25 -20.69 -1.46
N THR A 95 21.86 -20.40 -0.22
CA THR A 95 20.64 -19.66 0.07
C THR A 95 20.97 -18.51 1.02
N ALA A 96 20.66 -17.29 0.59
CA ALA A 96 20.65 -16.15 1.49
C ALA A 96 19.35 -16.15 2.30
N VAL A 97 19.45 -15.83 3.57
CA VAL A 97 18.30 -15.84 4.49
C VAL A 97 18.29 -14.53 5.27
N GLN A 98 17.12 -13.91 5.36
CA GLN A 98 16.85 -12.80 6.25
C GLN A 98 15.64 -13.15 7.09
N VAL A 99 15.75 -12.99 8.40
CA VAL A 99 14.69 -13.36 9.36
C VAL A 99 14.49 -12.23 10.34
N TYR A 100 13.22 -11.96 10.65
CA TYR A 100 12.80 -11.09 11.74
C TYR A 100 11.71 -11.79 12.55
N ASP A 101 11.92 -11.96 13.86
CA ASP A 101 11.01 -12.68 14.76
C ASP A 101 9.93 -11.80 15.41
N GLY A 102 9.94 -10.49 15.09
CA GLY A 102 9.10 -9.48 15.71
C GLY A 102 9.86 -8.55 16.67
N ALA A 103 11.07 -8.93 17.07
CA ALA A 103 11.94 -8.14 17.94
C ALA A 103 13.39 -8.12 17.47
N ASN A 104 13.91 -9.27 17.04
CA ASN A 104 15.28 -9.45 16.60
C ASN A 104 15.32 -9.83 15.13
N GLY A 105 16.42 -9.49 14.45
CA GLY A 105 16.64 -9.84 13.06
C GLY A 105 18.02 -10.45 12.83
N TRP A 106 18.09 -11.35 11.87
CA TRP A 106 19.30 -12.03 11.44
C TRP A 106 19.39 -12.13 9.93
N LYS A 107 20.61 -12.16 9.42
CA LYS A 107 20.91 -12.31 8.00
C LYS A 107 22.07 -13.26 7.77
N LEU A 108 21.92 -14.13 6.79
CA LEU A 108 22.95 -14.99 6.23
C LEU A 108 23.12 -14.60 4.75
N ARG A 109 24.33 -14.19 4.36
CA ARG A 109 24.62 -13.65 3.03
C ARG A 109 25.83 -14.33 2.38
N PRO A 110 25.71 -15.62 1.99
CA PRO A 110 26.82 -16.39 1.43
C PRO A 110 27.37 -15.79 0.12
N TYR A 111 26.54 -15.08 -0.65
CA TYR A 111 26.95 -14.38 -1.88
C TYR A 111 27.98 -13.25 -1.64
N LEU A 112 28.17 -12.83 -0.40
CA LEU A 112 29.24 -11.90 0.00
C LEU A 112 30.46 -12.62 0.59
N GLY A 113 30.58 -13.93 0.42
CA GLY A 113 31.60 -14.77 1.06
C GLY A 113 31.42 -14.94 2.58
N ARG A 114 30.25 -14.54 3.12
CA ARG A 114 29.95 -14.57 4.55
C ARG A 114 29.01 -15.72 4.86
N ARG A 115 29.55 -16.80 5.39
CA ARG A 115 28.79 -18.00 5.80
C ARG A 115 28.45 -17.99 7.30
N THR A 116 28.45 -16.82 7.92
CA THR A 116 28.05 -16.63 9.31
C THR A 116 26.75 -15.85 9.40
N VAL A 117 25.94 -16.19 10.40
CA VAL A 117 24.70 -15.43 10.68
C VAL A 117 25.06 -14.16 11.43
N GLU A 118 24.73 -13.03 10.84
CA GLU A 118 24.94 -11.70 11.40
C GLU A 118 23.61 -11.16 11.98
N PRO A 119 23.61 -10.49 13.13
CA PRO A 119 22.43 -9.77 13.60
C PRO A 119 22.14 -8.55 12.70
N TYR A 120 20.91 -8.10 12.68
CA TYR A 120 20.56 -6.81 12.08
C TYR A 120 21.17 -5.64 12.86
N SER A 121 21.54 -4.59 12.15
CA SER A 121 21.87 -3.31 12.76
C SER A 121 20.62 -2.64 13.34
N PRO A 122 20.76 -1.63 14.22
CA PRO A 122 19.61 -0.87 14.71
C PRO A 122 18.76 -0.26 13.60
N GLU A 123 19.39 0.21 12.51
CA GLU A 123 18.69 0.76 11.34
C GLU A 123 17.92 -0.32 10.59
N GLU A 124 18.52 -1.49 10.38
CA GLU A 124 17.86 -2.65 9.76
C GLU A 124 16.68 -3.13 10.60
N LEU A 125 16.83 -3.21 11.93
CA LEU A 125 15.71 -3.55 12.82
C LEU A 125 14.56 -2.56 12.69
N LYS A 126 14.88 -1.26 12.67
CA LYS A 126 13.87 -0.21 12.56
C LYS A 126 13.10 -0.29 11.24
N SER A 127 13.78 -0.48 10.10
CA SER A 127 13.13 -0.60 8.79
C SER A 127 12.34 -1.89 8.67
N THR A 128 12.93 -3.02 9.10
CA THR A 128 12.26 -4.33 9.02
C THR A 128 11.02 -4.39 9.90
N ALA A 129 11.05 -3.84 11.11
CA ALA A 129 9.87 -3.77 11.99
C ALA A 129 8.69 -3.07 11.33
N PHE A 130 8.97 -2.08 10.50
CA PHE A 130 7.98 -1.36 9.70
C PHE A 130 7.49 -2.18 8.50
N GLU A 131 8.41 -2.76 7.73
CA GLU A 131 8.10 -3.51 6.50
C GLU A 131 7.47 -4.89 6.78
N SER A 132 7.60 -5.38 8.02
CA SER A 132 7.10 -6.71 8.42
C SER A 132 5.60 -6.77 8.67
N GLU A 133 4.88 -5.64 8.68
CA GLU A 133 3.43 -5.69 8.78
C GLU A 133 2.82 -6.44 7.59
N LEU A 134 1.97 -7.42 7.89
CA LEU A 134 1.42 -8.32 6.88
C LEU A 134 0.42 -7.61 5.96
N ASP A 135 -0.40 -6.73 6.52
CA ASP A 135 -1.51 -6.04 5.87
C ASP A 135 -1.20 -4.58 5.50
N GLY A 136 0.04 -4.15 5.77
CA GLY A 136 0.48 -2.78 5.50
C GLY A 136 -0.12 -1.73 6.44
N PRO A 137 0.23 -0.46 6.27
CA PRO A 137 -0.09 0.58 7.25
C PRO A 137 -1.51 1.14 7.16
N LEU A 138 -2.25 0.90 6.06
CA LEU A 138 -3.59 1.46 5.84
C LEU A 138 -4.70 0.60 6.44
N VAL A 139 -4.57 -0.72 6.43
CA VAL A 139 -5.53 -1.61 7.09
C VAL A 139 -5.47 -1.38 8.59
N ASP A 140 -6.61 -1.11 9.21
CA ASP A 140 -6.71 -0.77 10.65
C ASP A 140 -5.79 0.38 11.09
N TYR A 141 -5.55 1.36 10.22
CA TYR A 141 -4.56 2.42 10.44
C TYR A 141 -4.74 3.15 11.77
N ALA A 142 -5.97 3.48 12.15
CA ALA A 142 -6.26 4.17 13.40
C ALA A 142 -5.99 3.27 14.62
N ALA A 143 -6.35 1.98 14.57
CA ALA A 143 -6.06 1.02 15.64
C ALA A 143 -4.55 0.76 15.80
N LYS A 144 -3.78 0.87 14.72
CA LYS A 144 -2.31 0.82 14.73
C LYS A 144 -1.67 2.10 15.30
N GLY A 145 -2.48 3.15 15.51
CA GLY A 145 -2.01 4.46 15.94
C GLY A 145 -1.36 5.28 14.82
N ASN A 146 -1.61 4.93 13.57
CA ASN A 146 -1.14 5.68 12.41
C ASN A 146 -2.05 6.88 12.14
N LYS A 147 -1.47 7.97 11.65
CA LYS A 147 -2.19 9.15 11.14
C LYS A 147 -2.05 9.20 9.64
N VAL A 148 -3.12 9.53 8.93
CA VAL A 148 -3.11 9.61 7.47
C VAL A 148 -3.71 10.94 7.03
N GLU A 149 -2.98 11.63 6.15
CA GLU A 149 -3.35 12.91 5.57
C GLU A 149 -3.38 12.76 4.05
N LEU A 150 -4.40 13.35 3.39
CA LEU A 150 -4.43 13.45 1.94
C LEU A 150 -3.61 14.70 1.53
N GLU A 151 -2.55 14.50 0.75
CA GLU A 151 -1.74 15.61 0.23
C GLU A 151 -2.21 16.10 -1.16
N GLY A 152 -3.08 15.35 -1.83
CA GLY A 152 -3.63 15.71 -3.13
C GLY A 152 -3.68 14.56 -4.11
N ILE A 153 -3.69 14.90 -5.39
CA ILE A 153 -3.65 13.96 -6.51
C ILE A 153 -2.36 14.24 -7.30
N GLU A 154 -1.60 13.20 -7.57
CA GLU A 154 -0.41 13.24 -8.42
C GLU A 154 -0.51 12.18 -9.51
N LYS A 155 0.19 12.38 -10.62
CA LYS A 155 0.34 11.32 -11.61
C LYS A 155 1.41 10.33 -11.19
N VAL A 156 1.04 9.05 -11.20
CA VAL A 156 1.99 7.94 -11.11
C VAL A 156 1.94 7.23 -12.45
N GLU A 157 3.03 7.35 -13.21
CA GLU A 157 3.05 6.99 -14.63
C GLU A 157 1.93 7.76 -15.37
N ASP A 158 0.97 7.07 -15.98
CA ASP A 158 -0.12 7.70 -16.76
C ASP A 158 -1.45 7.80 -15.97
N HIS A 159 -1.46 7.41 -14.69
CA HIS A 159 -2.68 7.34 -13.86
C HIS A 159 -2.70 8.44 -12.80
N ASP A 160 -3.87 9.02 -12.56
CA ASP A 160 -4.09 9.88 -11.40
C ASP A 160 -4.14 9.03 -10.14
N ALA A 161 -3.44 9.45 -9.11
CA ALA A 161 -3.36 8.74 -7.84
C ALA A 161 -3.49 9.69 -6.65
N TYR A 162 -4.27 9.28 -5.65
CA TYR A 162 -4.33 9.98 -4.36
C TYR A 162 -3.03 9.76 -3.61
N LYS A 163 -2.34 10.83 -3.28
CA LYS A 163 -1.14 10.79 -2.45
C LYS A 163 -1.52 10.92 -0.98
N LEU A 164 -1.27 9.89 -0.23
CA LEU A 164 -1.48 9.82 1.21
C LEU A 164 -0.14 9.91 1.93
N LYS A 165 -0.03 10.81 2.91
CA LYS A 165 1.05 10.83 3.88
C LYS A 165 0.63 10.04 5.10
N VAL A 166 1.34 8.98 5.38
CA VAL A 166 1.11 8.10 6.53
C VAL A 166 2.20 8.33 7.57
N THR A 167 1.81 8.84 8.74
CA THR A 167 2.68 8.98 9.90
C THR A 167 2.40 7.83 10.85
N MET A 168 3.36 6.93 11.01
CA MET A 168 3.25 5.76 11.89
C MET A 168 3.31 6.17 13.36
N LYS A 169 2.80 5.32 14.24
CA LYS A 169 2.89 5.50 15.70
C LYS A 169 4.32 5.80 16.19
N GLY A 170 5.33 5.24 15.53
CA GLY A 170 6.76 5.46 15.83
C GLY A 170 7.36 6.73 15.22
N GLY A 171 6.54 7.60 14.57
CA GLY A 171 6.98 8.84 13.94
C GLY A 171 7.60 8.69 12.54
N GLN A 172 7.74 7.48 12.01
CA GLN A 172 8.16 7.29 10.62
C GLN A 172 7.07 7.79 9.67
N VAL A 173 7.49 8.41 8.58
CA VAL A 173 6.60 8.91 7.52
C VAL A 173 6.82 8.09 6.26
N GLN A 174 5.73 7.72 5.59
CA GLN A 174 5.73 7.07 4.29
C GLN A 174 4.63 7.69 3.43
N HIS A 175 4.89 7.91 2.16
CA HIS A 175 3.84 8.25 1.21
C HIS A 175 3.37 7.00 0.48
N ILE A 176 2.06 6.94 0.25
CA ILE A 176 1.37 5.87 -0.46
C ILE A 176 0.49 6.52 -1.52
N TRP A 177 0.62 6.07 -2.76
CA TRP A 177 -0.21 6.51 -3.87
C TRP A 177 -1.23 5.44 -4.21
N LEU A 178 -2.50 5.80 -4.15
CA LEU A 178 -3.62 4.95 -4.51
C LEU A 178 -4.18 5.40 -5.85
N ASP A 179 -4.27 4.51 -6.82
CA ASP A 179 -4.89 4.79 -8.10
C ASP A 179 -6.32 5.33 -7.92
N ALA A 180 -6.64 6.43 -8.58
CA ALA A 180 -7.90 7.13 -8.35
C ALA A 180 -9.14 6.37 -8.85
N GLY A 181 -8.96 5.43 -9.77
CA GLY A 181 -10.04 4.58 -10.31
C GLY A 181 -10.25 3.31 -9.51
N THR A 182 -9.16 2.61 -9.15
CA THR A 182 -9.22 1.29 -8.50
C THR A 182 -9.04 1.35 -7.00
N PHE A 183 -8.50 2.43 -6.45
CA PHE A 183 -8.09 2.61 -5.05
C PHE A 183 -7.01 1.60 -4.57
N LEU A 184 -6.38 0.86 -5.46
CA LEU A 184 -5.25 0.00 -5.12
C LEU A 184 -3.95 0.81 -5.03
N GLU A 185 -3.01 0.36 -4.20
CA GLU A 185 -1.71 0.98 -4.09
C GLU A 185 -0.93 0.79 -5.41
N VAL A 186 -0.43 1.86 -6.00
CA VAL A 186 0.37 1.81 -7.23
C VAL A 186 1.82 2.18 -6.97
N LYS A 187 2.07 2.98 -5.93
CA LYS A 187 3.42 3.37 -5.52
C LYS A 187 3.46 3.59 -4.01
N VAL A 188 4.58 3.24 -3.39
CA VAL A 188 4.87 3.57 -2.00
C VAL A 188 6.33 4.00 -1.85
N ASP A 189 6.62 4.85 -0.85
CA ASP A 189 8.00 5.13 -0.48
C ASP A 189 8.63 3.88 0.14
N GLY A 190 9.81 3.53 -0.35
CA GLY A 190 10.65 2.51 0.27
C GLY A 190 11.65 3.12 1.24
N THR A 191 12.35 2.26 1.99
CA THR A 191 13.45 2.68 2.86
C THR A 191 14.59 3.27 2.00
N PRO A 192 15.01 4.53 2.24
CA PRO A 192 16.08 5.16 1.50
C PRO A 192 17.37 4.33 1.51
N ARG A 193 18.07 4.26 0.41
CA ARG A 193 19.32 3.49 0.26
C ARG A 193 20.53 4.39 0.13
N ARG A 194 21.65 3.98 0.74
CA ARG A 194 22.92 4.68 0.58
C ARG A 194 23.56 4.27 -0.75
N MET A 195 23.72 5.25 -1.65
CA MET A 195 24.47 5.12 -2.91
C MET A 195 25.42 6.32 -3.03
N ASP A 196 26.65 6.07 -3.46
CA ASP A 196 27.69 7.12 -3.63
C ASP A 196 27.79 8.06 -2.44
N LYS A 197 27.81 7.49 -1.24
CA LYS A 197 27.86 8.20 0.07
C LYS A 197 26.64 9.08 0.38
N LYS A 198 25.60 9.08 -0.47
CA LYS A 198 24.36 9.85 -0.26
C LYS A 198 23.18 8.90 0.01
N MET A 199 22.23 9.35 0.81
CA MET A 199 20.94 8.67 0.95
C MET A 199 20.09 9.02 -0.27
N ARG A 200 19.56 8.01 -0.94
CA ARG A 200 18.70 8.14 -2.13
C ARG A 200 17.29 7.68 -1.81
N PRO A 201 16.28 8.45 -2.20
CA PRO A 201 14.89 8.00 -2.14
C PRO A 201 14.68 6.70 -2.90
N VAL A 202 13.78 5.88 -2.39
CA VAL A 202 13.36 4.62 -3.00
C VAL A 202 11.87 4.68 -3.27
N SER A 203 11.47 4.34 -4.48
CA SER A 203 10.07 4.15 -4.85
C SER A 203 9.82 2.67 -5.11
N ILE A 204 8.72 2.16 -4.59
CA ILE A 204 8.26 0.78 -4.83
C ILE A 204 6.95 0.87 -5.60
N TYR A 205 6.91 0.30 -6.80
CA TYR A 205 5.73 0.23 -7.64
C TYR A 205 5.08 -1.14 -7.50
N LEU A 206 3.76 -1.14 -7.36
CA LEU A 206 2.94 -2.33 -7.16
C LEU A 206 2.03 -2.51 -8.37
N ARG A 207 2.12 -3.66 -9.03
CA ARG A 207 1.40 -3.94 -10.28
C ARG A 207 0.84 -5.34 -10.33
N ASP A 208 0.00 -5.61 -11.32
CA ASP A 208 -0.59 -6.92 -11.60
C ASP A 208 -1.32 -7.49 -10.37
N TYR A 209 -2.30 -6.75 -9.89
CA TYR A 209 -3.11 -7.18 -8.76
C TYR A 209 -4.01 -8.35 -9.13
N ARG A 210 -3.83 -9.48 -8.44
CA ARG A 210 -4.63 -10.69 -8.62
C ARG A 210 -5.43 -11.02 -7.37
N SER A 211 -6.52 -11.77 -7.54
CA SER A 211 -7.33 -12.25 -6.42
C SER A 211 -6.77 -13.56 -5.87
N VAL A 212 -6.53 -13.60 -4.56
CA VAL A 212 -6.13 -14.81 -3.84
C VAL A 212 -7.00 -14.92 -2.59
N ASN A 213 -7.85 -15.93 -2.49
CA ASN A 213 -8.80 -16.12 -1.38
C ASN A 213 -9.62 -14.84 -1.06
N GLY A 214 -10.04 -14.11 -2.11
CA GLY A 214 -10.80 -12.86 -1.97
C GLY A 214 -9.96 -11.60 -1.70
N LEU A 215 -8.67 -11.72 -1.43
CA LEU A 215 -7.76 -10.60 -1.25
C LEU A 215 -7.15 -10.19 -2.59
N LYS A 216 -6.93 -8.88 -2.80
CA LYS A 216 -6.15 -8.37 -3.92
C LYS A 216 -4.69 -8.19 -3.50
N VAL A 217 -3.80 -8.88 -4.21
CA VAL A 217 -2.36 -8.92 -3.91
C VAL A 217 -1.58 -8.56 -5.19
N PRO A 218 -0.57 -7.67 -5.13
CA PRO A 218 0.26 -7.38 -6.29
C PRO A 218 1.16 -8.58 -6.62
N TYR A 219 1.31 -8.89 -7.91
CA TYR A 219 2.17 -9.95 -8.40
C TYR A 219 3.46 -9.44 -9.02
N VAL A 220 3.58 -8.13 -9.21
CA VAL A 220 4.82 -7.47 -9.62
C VAL A 220 5.12 -6.35 -8.62
N ILE A 221 6.30 -6.44 -7.99
CA ILE A 221 6.83 -5.40 -7.11
C ILE A 221 8.14 -4.91 -7.72
N GLU A 222 8.19 -3.65 -8.10
CA GLU A 222 9.36 -3.05 -8.74
C GLU A 222 9.94 -1.95 -7.87
N THR A 223 11.20 -2.09 -7.48
CA THR A 223 11.93 -1.12 -6.66
C THR A 223 12.84 -0.27 -7.54
N ALA A 224 12.66 1.04 -7.48
CA ALA A 224 13.49 2.04 -8.13
C ALA A 224 14.21 2.90 -7.09
N VAL A 225 15.50 3.14 -7.29
CA VAL A 225 16.32 4.02 -6.45
C VAL A 225 16.63 5.28 -7.24
N GLU A 226 16.38 6.45 -6.66
CA GLU A 226 16.63 7.73 -7.33
C GLU A 226 18.08 7.84 -7.80
N GLY A 227 18.26 8.22 -9.08
CA GLY A 227 19.56 8.33 -9.72
C GLY A 227 20.14 7.01 -10.23
N ASN A 228 19.46 5.88 -10.03
CA ASN A 228 19.78 4.61 -10.68
C ASN A 228 18.81 4.37 -11.85
N LYS A 229 19.34 3.98 -13.02
CA LYS A 229 18.51 3.62 -14.18
C LYS A 229 17.95 2.20 -14.09
N ASP A 230 18.62 1.33 -13.34
CA ASP A 230 18.21 -0.05 -13.18
C ASP A 230 17.21 -0.15 -12.02
N THR A 231 16.11 -0.85 -12.25
CA THR A 231 15.14 -1.23 -11.23
C THR A 231 15.30 -2.69 -10.83
N HIS A 232 14.75 -3.06 -9.68
CA HIS A 232 14.73 -4.44 -9.22
C HIS A 232 13.29 -4.94 -9.17
N LYS A 233 13.00 -6.01 -9.88
CA LYS A 233 11.67 -6.61 -9.92
C LYS A 233 11.61 -7.89 -9.10
N MET A 234 10.53 -8.01 -8.34
CA MET A 234 10.05 -9.27 -7.77
C MET A 234 8.82 -9.68 -8.56
N LEU A 235 8.88 -10.84 -9.20
CA LEU A 235 7.79 -11.47 -9.93
C LEU A 235 7.23 -12.58 -9.05
N ILE A 236 6.04 -12.36 -8.50
CA ILE A 236 5.36 -13.33 -7.64
C ILE A 236 4.67 -14.34 -8.55
N GLU A 237 4.96 -15.62 -8.34
CA GLU A 237 4.36 -16.73 -9.09
C GLU A 237 3.24 -17.39 -8.30
N SER A 238 3.38 -17.46 -6.97
CA SER A 238 2.32 -18.00 -6.11
C SER A 238 2.20 -17.26 -4.78
N VAL A 239 0.98 -17.27 -4.24
CA VAL A 239 0.66 -16.73 -2.92
C VAL A 239 -0.21 -17.75 -2.18
N ALA A 240 0.19 -18.11 -0.96
CA ALA A 240 -0.60 -18.92 -0.04
C ALA A 240 -1.02 -18.07 1.17
N VAL A 241 -2.31 -18.08 1.49
CA VAL A 241 -2.89 -17.35 2.61
C VAL A 241 -3.28 -18.35 3.69
N ASN A 242 -2.91 -18.06 4.94
CA ASN A 242 -3.19 -18.89 6.12
C ASN A 242 -2.59 -20.29 6.06
N ALA A 243 -1.50 -20.48 5.30
CA ALA A 243 -0.71 -21.70 5.36
C ALA A 243 -0.08 -21.86 6.76
N LYS A 244 0.05 -23.10 7.22
CA LYS A 244 0.68 -23.39 8.51
C LYS A 244 2.19 -23.08 8.42
N LEU A 245 2.64 -22.09 9.20
CA LEU A 245 4.05 -21.73 9.32
C LEU A 245 4.49 -22.00 10.79
N ASP A 246 5.54 -22.81 10.96
CA ASP A 246 6.13 -23.06 12.24
C ASP A 246 6.85 -21.80 12.74
N ASP A 247 6.82 -21.54 14.05
CA ASP A 247 7.53 -20.43 14.64
C ASP A 247 9.06 -20.60 14.56
N ALA A 248 9.55 -21.83 14.48
CA ALA A 248 10.96 -22.13 14.27
C ALA A 248 11.52 -21.56 12.95
N LEU A 249 10.68 -21.35 11.93
CA LEU A 249 11.09 -20.70 10.68
C LEU A 249 11.59 -19.27 10.90
N PHE A 250 11.07 -18.60 11.93
CA PHE A 250 11.40 -17.22 12.24
C PHE A 250 12.47 -17.08 13.33
N ALA A 251 13.08 -18.19 13.76
CA ALA A 251 14.22 -18.18 14.67
C ALA A 251 15.53 -17.85 13.92
N LYS A 252 16.58 -17.56 14.70
CA LYS A 252 17.95 -17.37 14.16
C LYS A 252 18.33 -18.56 13.28
N PRO A 253 18.73 -18.34 12.01
CA PRO A 253 19.09 -19.43 11.11
C PRO A 253 20.27 -20.23 11.64
N ASN A 254 20.22 -21.54 11.48
CA ASN A 254 21.37 -22.42 11.71
C ASN A 254 22.19 -22.53 10.42
N VAL A 255 23.49 -22.30 10.52
CA VAL A 255 24.42 -22.59 9.42
C VAL A 255 24.78 -24.08 9.53
N LYS A 256 24.46 -24.84 8.49
CA LYS A 256 24.92 -26.22 8.34
C LYS A 256 26.31 -26.25 7.71
#